data_d75b700a35264f2a1f92821f80712dd5
#
_entry.id   d75b700a35264f2a1f92821f80712dd5
#
_cell.length_a   1.000
_cell.length_b   1.000
_cell.length_c   1.000
_cell.angle_alpha   90.00
_cell.angle_beta   90.00
_cell.angle_gamma   90.00
#
_symmetry.space_group_name_H-M   'P 1'
#
loop_
_entity.id
_entity.type
_entity.pdbx_description
1 polymer ?
#
loop_
_entity_poly.entity_id
_entity_poly.type
_entity_poly.pdbx_seq_one_letter_code
_entity_poly.pdbx_strand_id
1 'polypeptide(L)'
;YYRDYHSGSAKTLKSIQITLAARLEKFNLESLASLTATDELDLPSLGEKKTALFALIPDNDTSFNFLVSILYTQLFQQLFFLADHKYGGSLPVHVHFVMDEFANVSLPDDFDKILSVMRSREVSVSIILQNLAQLKALFEKQWESIVGNCDEFLYLGGNEQSTHKYVSELLGKATIDTNTYGKSTGHSGNYSTNYQISGRELLTPDEVRMLDNRYALLFIRGERPVMDLKYDLSLIHISEPTRLRC
;
A
#
# COMPACT_ATOMS: atom_id res chain seq x y z
N TYR A 1 -34.41 -12.60 -4.83
CA TYR A 1 -33.52 -13.43 -3.99
C TYR A 1 -34.31 -14.44 -3.10
N TYR A 2 -35.30 -14.02 -2.29
CA TYR A 2 -36.03 -14.94 -1.42
C TYR A 2 -36.87 -15.99 -2.20
N ARG A 3 -37.52 -15.58 -3.30
CA ARG A 3 -38.24 -16.48 -4.19
C ARG A 3 -37.33 -17.46 -4.91
N ASP A 4 -36.19 -16.95 -5.40
CA ASP A 4 -35.18 -17.74 -6.13
C ASP A 4 -34.54 -18.78 -5.18
N TYR A 5 -34.31 -18.40 -3.92
CA TYR A 5 -33.84 -19.31 -2.90
C TYR A 5 -34.82 -20.52 -2.72
N HIS A 6 -36.10 -20.26 -2.61
CA HIS A 6 -37.11 -21.35 -2.41
C HIS A 6 -37.41 -22.17 -3.67
N SER A 7 -36.96 -21.76 -4.85
CA SER A 7 -37.10 -22.55 -6.08
C SER A 7 -36.12 -23.71 -6.20
N GLY A 8 -35.07 -23.72 -5.36
CA GLY A 8 -34.06 -24.78 -5.34
C GLY A 8 -34.56 -26.10 -4.74
N SER A 9 -33.87 -27.20 -5.07
CA SER A 9 -34.15 -28.49 -4.45
C SER A 9 -33.86 -28.45 -2.93
N ALA A 10 -34.57 -29.22 -2.13
CA ALA A 10 -34.38 -29.27 -0.66
C ALA A 10 -32.91 -29.58 -0.27
N LYS A 11 -32.21 -30.40 -1.06
CA LYS A 11 -30.79 -30.72 -0.85
C LYS A 11 -29.89 -29.52 -1.09
N THR A 12 -30.15 -28.77 -2.15
CA THR A 12 -29.43 -27.54 -2.48
C THR A 12 -29.64 -26.46 -1.42
N LEU A 13 -30.90 -26.28 -0.99
CA LEU A 13 -31.26 -25.33 0.08
C LEU A 13 -30.53 -25.62 1.37
N LYS A 14 -30.48 -26.89 1.76
CA LYS A 14 -29.78 -27.33 2.97
C LYS A 14 -28.27 -27.07 2.89
N SER A 15 -27.65 -27.29 1.72
CA SER A 15 -26.25 -26.99 1.47
C SER A 15 -25.96 -25.49 1.59
N ILE A 16 -26.82 -24.64 1.02
CA ILE A 16 -26.70 -23.18 1.13
C ILE A 16 -26.83 -22.74 2.59
N GLN A 17 -27.81 -23.28 3.34
CA GLN A 17 -28.00 -22.98 4.77
C GLN A 17 -26.76 -23.33 5.59
N ILE A 18 -26.19 -24.51 5.38
CA ILE A 18 -25.01 -24.98 6.10
C ILE A 18 -23.82 -24.04 5.79
N THR A 19 -23.62 -23.68 4.52
CA THR A 19 -22.55 -22.76 4.11
C THR A 19 -22.72 -21.37 4.72
N LEU A 20 -23.96 -20.86 4.73
CA LEU A 20 -24.27 -19.56 5.35
C LEU A 20 -24.04 -19.60 6.86
N ALA A 21 -24.54 -20.65 7.53
CA ALA A 21 -24.34 -20.82 8.97
C ALA A 21 -22.85 -20.88 9.34
N ALA A 22 -22.05 -21.63 8.59
CA ALA A 22 -20.61 -21.71 8.80
C ALA A 22 -19.90 -20.36 8.62
N ARG A 23 -20.32 -19.54 7.64
CA ARG A 23 -19.75 -18.20 7.43
C ARG A 23 -20.17 -17.21 8.52
N LEU A 24 -21.37 -17.36 9.07
CA LEU A 24 -21.91 -16.48 10.12
C LEU A 24 -21.62 -16.98 11.53
N GLU A 25 -20.98 -18.15 11.69
CA GLU A 25 -20.70 -18.77 12.99
C GLU A 25 -19.99 -17.81 13.95
N LYS A 26 -19.03 -17.02 13.45
CA LYS A 26 -18.29 -16.06 14.26
C LYS A 26 -19.17 -14.97 14.88
N PHE A 27 -20.27 -14.60 14.23
CA PHE A 27 -21.24 -13.63 14.78
C PHE A 27 -22.13 -14.20 15.89
N ASN A 28 -22.05 -15.50 16.17
CA ASN A 28 -22.70 -16.13 17.33
C ASN A 28 -21.93 -15.87 18.65
N LEU A 29 -20.72 -15.34 18.58
CA LEU A 29 -19.98 -14.90 19.77
C LEU A 29 -20.71 -13.69 20.39
N GLU A 30 -21.07 -13.79 21.66
CA GLU A 30 -21.83 -12.76 22.37
C GLU A 30 -21.13 -11.39 22.33
N SER A 31 -19.79 -11.37 22.48
CA SER A 31 -18.99 -10.16 22.40
C SER A 31 -19.08 -9.50 21.02
N LEU A 32 -19.06 -10.29 19.94
CA LEU A 32 -19.14 -9.79 18.59
C LEU A 32 -20.57 -9.34 18.24
N ALA A 33 -21.58 -10.11 18.66
CA ALA A 33 -22.97 -9.73 18.50
C ALA A 33 -23.27 -8.40 19.20
N SER A 34 -22.76 -8.20 20.40
CA SER A 34 -22.88 -6.94 21.15
C SER A 34 -22.16 -5.79 20.44
N LEU A 35 -20.94 -6.01 19.95
CA LEU A 35 -20.15 -4.99 19.25
C LEU A 35 -20.84 -4.52 17.94
N THR A 36 -21.53 -5.42 17.25
CA THR A 36 -22.16 -5.12 15.96
C THR A 36 -23.66 -4.82 16.06
N ALA A 37 -24.21 -4.75 17.27
CA ALA A 37 -25.65 -4.52 17.50
C ALA A 37 -26.07 -3.06 17.21
N THR A 38 -25.16 -2.11 17.35
CA THR A 38 -25.38 -0.67 17.17
C THR A 38 -24.35 -0.07 16.26
N ASP A 39 -24.72 0.97 15.52
CA ASP A 39 -23.77 1.78 14.75
C ASP A 39 -23.28 2.96 15.61
N GLU A 40 -22.03 2.87 16.10
CA GLU A 40 -21.40 3.91 16.91
C GLU A 40 -20.33 4.69 16.13
N LEU A 41 -19.96 4.23 14.91
CA LEU A 41 -18.84 4.79 14.17
C LEU A 41 -19.22 6.01 13.33
N ASP A 42 -20.49 6.14 12.90
CA ASP A 42 -20.95 7.21 12.00
C ASP A 42 -19.97 7.43 10.84
N LEU A 43 -19.69 6.36 10.08
CA LEU A 43 -18.67 6.36 9.02
C LEU A 43 -18.80 7.49 8.00
N PRO A 44 -20.02 7.93 7.60
CA PRO A 44 -20.18 9.08 6.71
C PRO A 44 -19.57 10.36 7.26
N SER A 45 -19.58 10.57 8.58
CA SER A 45 -19.07 11.80 9.21
C SER A 45 -17.57 12.01 8.97
N LEU A 46 -16.81 10.96 8.68
CA LEU A 46 -15.37 11.05 8.35
C LEU A 46 -15.11 11.90 7.09
N GLY A 47 -16.03 11.91 6.14
CA GLY A 47 -15.94 12.76 4.94
C GLY A 47 -16.52 14.17 5.13
N GLU A 48 -17.14 14.46 6.26
CA GLU A 48 -17.86 15.72 6.53
C GLU A 48 -17.22 16.55 7.64
N LYS A 49 -16.53 15.91 8.58
CA LYS A 49 -15.92 16.55 9.76
C LYS A 49 -14.47 16.12 9.91
N LYS A 50 -13.64 17.02 10.44
CA LYS A 50 -12.26 16.67 10.82
C LYS A 50 -12.29 15.67 11.98
N THR A 51 -12.12 14.41 11.67
CA THR A 51 -12.20 13.28 12.59
C THR A 51 -10.98 12.37 12.38
N ALA A 52 -10.48 11.74 13.45
CA ALA A 52 -9.47 10.70 13.38
C ALA A 52 -10.07 9.39 13.90
N LEU A 53 -10.06 8.35 13.06
CA LEU A 53 -10.44 6.99 13.42
C LEU A 53 -9.17 6.13 13.57
N PHE A 54 -8.97 5.54 14.72
CA PHE A 54 -7.87 4.62 14.99
C PHE A 54 -8.40 3.20 15.06
N ALA A 55 -8.05 2.37 14.08
CA ALA A 55 -8.37 0.95 14.07
C ALA A 55 -7.16 0.16 14.58
N LEU A 56 -7.24 -0.36 15.80
CA LEU A 56 -6.20 -1.21 16.38
C LEU A 56 -6.46 -2.66 15.97
N ILE A 57 -5.58 -3.20 15.14
CA ILE A 57 -5.70 -4.55 14.58
C ILE A 57 -4.57 -5.40 15.18
N PRO A 58 -4.88 -6.52 15.86
CA PRO A 58 -3.84 -7.44 16.34
C PRO A 58 -3.05 -8.03 15.18
N ASP A 59 -1.74 -8.03 15.27
CA ASP A 59 -0.83 -8.61 14.28
C ASP A 59 -0.66 -10.13 14.42
N ASN A 60 -0.89 -10.64 15.63
CA ASN A 60 -0.72 -12.05 16.00
C ASN A 60 -2.01 -12.89 15.93
N ASP A 61 -3.18 -12.28 15.70
CA ASP A 61 -4.46 -12.98 15.62
C ASP A 61 -5.28 -12.51 14.41
N THR A 62 -5.38 -13.38 13.42
CA THR A 62 -6.13 -13.13 12.19
C THR A 62 -7.61 -13.54 12.26
N SER A 63 -8.06 -14.06 13.40
CA SER A 63 -9.42 -14.62 13.56
C SER A 63 -10.53 -13.62 13.25
N PHE A 64 -10.28 -12.33 13.50
CA PHE A 64 -11.22 -11.25 13.30
C PHE A 64 -10.90 -10.31 12.13
N ASN A 65 -9.94 -10.66 11.28
CA ASN A 65 -9.59 -9.85 10.10
C ASN A 65 -10.78 -9.62 9.15
N PHE A 66 -11.75 -10.53 9.14
CA PHE A 66 -12.98 -10.33 8.36
C PHE A 66 -13.78 -9.09 8.80
N LEU A 67 -13.75 -8.70 10.09
CA LEU A 67 -14.36 -7.45 10.56
C LEU A 67 -13.64 -6.23 9.99
N VAL A 68 -12.33 -6.29 9.91
CA VAL A 68 -11.52 -5.24 9.31
C VAL A 68 -11.87 -5.08 7.82
N SER A 69 -12.02 -6.21 7.11
CA SER A 69 -12.45 -6.19 5.72
C SER A 69 -13.86 -5.59 5.55
N ILE A 70 -14.80 -5.91 6.44
CA ILE A 70 -16.13 -5.31 6.45
C ILE A 70 -16.06 -3.80 6.71
N LEU A 71 -15.26 -3.38 7.70
CA LEU A 71 -15.07 -1.98 8.03
C LEU A 71 -14.54 -1.18 6.82
N TYR A 72 -13.47 -1.63 6.17
CA TYR A 72 -12.93 -0.96 5.00
C TYR A 72 -13.92 -0.96 3.83
N THR A 73 -14.61 -2.07 3.60
CA THR A 73 -15.64 -2.15 2.55
C THR A 73 -16.74 -1.12 2.79
N GLN A 74 -17.26 -1.04 4.01
CA GLN A 74 -18.30 -0.07 4.36
C GLN A 74 -17.78 1.37 4.29
N LEU A 75 -16.56 1.63 4.77
CA LEU A 75 -15.93 2.95 4.70
C LEU A 75 -15.85 3.44 3.25
N PHE A 76 -15.26 2.67 2.35
CA PHE A 76 -15.14 3.08 0.95
C PHE A 76 -16.50 3.26 0.31
N GLN A 77 -17.45 2.34 0.53
CA GLN A 77 -18.80 2.44 -0.01
C GLN A 77 -19.51 3.69 0.49
N GLN A 78 -19.47 3.98 1.79
CA GLN A 78 -20.15 5.14 2.38
C GLN A 78 -19.52 6.46 1.93
N LEU A 79 -18.20 6.56 1.94
CA LEU A 79 -17.50 7.77 1.50
C LEU A 79 -17.73 8.06 0.00
N PHE A 80 -17.68 7.03 -0.84
CA PHE A 80 -17.93 7.20 -2.28
C PHE A 80 -19.38 7.54 -2.57
N PHE A 81 -20.32 6.85 -1.89
CA PHE A 81 -21.72 7.18 -1.99
C PHE A 81 -22.00 8.62 -1.57
N LEU A 82 -21.40 9.07 -0.47
CA LEU A 82 -21.53 10.43 0.04
C LEU A 82 -20.97 11.45 -0.97
N ALA A 83 -19.77 11.22 -1.49
CA ALA A 83 -19.16 12.06 -2.51
C ALA A 83 -20.04 12.18 -3.75
N ASP A 84 -20.50 11.05 -4.29
CA ASP A 84 -21.21 11.01 -5.56
C ASP A 84 -22.65 11.55 -5.47
N HIS A 85 -23.38 11.27 -4.37
CA HIS A 85 -24.80 11.59 -4.26
C HIS A 85 -25.12 12.88 -3.47
N LYS A 86 -24.26 13.24 -2.51
CA LYS A 86 -24.51 14.42 -1.67
C LYS A 86 -23.66 15.61 -2.08
N TYR A 87 -22.41 15.38 -2.49
CA TYR A 87 -21.44 16.45 -2.72
C TYR A 87 -21.00 16.62 -4.19
N GLY A 88 -21.70 15.97 -5.13
CA GLY A 88 -21.43 16.18 -6.56
C GLY A 88 -20.10 15.63 -7.06
N GLY A 89 -19.56 14.62 -6.39
CA GLY A 89 -18.39 13.86 -6.82
C GLY A 89 -17.15 13.99 -5.93
N SER A 90 -17.16 14.91 -4.94
CA SER A 90 -15.99 15.17 -4.09
C SER A 90 -16.39 15.46 -2.66
N LEU A 91 -15.72 14.83 -1.68
CA LEU A 91 -15.99 15.06 -0.27
C LEU A 91 -15.58 16.48 0.17
N PRO A 92 -16.30 17.10 1.11
CA PRO A 92 -15.94 18.41 1.64
C PRO A 92 -14.71 18.39 2.56
N VAL A 93 -14.40 17.23 3.14
CA VAL A 93 -13.21 17.01 3.96
C VAL A 93 -12.41 15.87 3.35
N HIS A 94 -11.13 16.13 3.07
CA HIS A 94 -10.22 15.10 2.57
C HIS A 94 -10.06 13.97 3.59
N VAL A 95 -10.20 12.72 3.14
CA VAL A 95 -10.02 11.53 3.98
C VAL A 95 -8.74 10.82 3.59
N HIS A 96 -7.81 10.75 4.52
CA HIS A 96 -6.54 10.06 4.32
C HIS A 96 -6.46 8.78 5.13
N PHE A 97 -6.25 7.66 4.46
CA PHE A 97 -6.03 6.36 5.08
C PHE A 97 -4.53 6.13 5.28
N VAL A 98 -4.11 5.88 6.51
CA VAL A 98 -2.74 5.43 6.82
C VAL A 98 -2.83 3.95 7.15
N MET A 99 -2.38 3.11 6.22
CA MET A 99 -2.44 1.65 6.34
C MET A 99 -1.07 1.12 6.72
N ASP A 100 -0.80 1.12 8.02
CA ASP A 100 0.41 0.54 8.57
C ASP A 100 0.33 -0.99 8.54
N GLU A 101 1.45 -1.65 8.29
CA GLU A 101 1.50 -3.11 8.09
C GLU A 101 0.43 -3.64 7.13
N PHE A 102 0.31 -2.98 5.98
CA PHE A 102 -0.72 -3.25 4.96
C PHE A 102 -0.89 -4.73 4.63
N ALA A 103 0.16 -5.53 4.72
CA ALA A 103 0.11 -6.96 4.47
C ALA A 103 -0.78 -7.73 5.45
N ASN A 104 -1.04 -7.20 6.65
CA ASN A 104 -1.87 -7.81 7.67
C ASN A 104 -3.33 -7.36 7.61
N VAL A 105 -3.64 -6.41 6.72
CA VAL A 105 -4.98 -5.85 6.58
C VAL A 105 -5.77 -6.63 5.55
N SER A 106 -6.96 -7.12 5.92
CA SER A 106 -7.91 -7.73 4.98
C SER A 106 -8.67 -6.63 4.25
N LEU A 107 -8.37 -6.46 2.97
CA LEU A 107 -9.00 -5.47 2.10
C LEU A 107 -10.06 -6.10 1.18
N PRO A 108 -10.96 -5.29 0.59
CA PRO A 108 -11.83 -5.76 -0.48
C PRO A 108 -11.04 -6.30 -1.68
N ASP A 109 -11.56 -7.34 -2.33
CA ASP A 109 -10.91 -7.98 -3.49
C ASP A 109 -10.64 -7.01 -4.65
N ASP A 110 -11.45 -5.94 -4.79
CA ASP A 110 -11.36 -4.91 -5.84
C ASP A 110 -10.57 -3.66 -5.38
N PHE A 111 -9.65 -3.79 -4.43
CA PHE A 111 -8.93 -2.64 -3.87
C PHE A 111 -8.16 -1.82 -4.90
N ASP A 112 -7.61 -2.44 -5.93
CA ASP A 112 -6.95 -1.76 -7.04
C ASP A 112 -7.91 -0.81 -7.80
N LYS A 113 -9.17 -1.23 -8.00
CA LYS A 113 -10.21 -0.39 -8.61
C LYS A 113 -10.65 0.73 -7.66
N ILE A 114 -10.81 0.42 -6.38
CA ILE A 114 -11.13 1.40 -5.35
C ILE A 114 -10.06 2.49 -5.33
N LEU A 115 -8.78 2.11 -5.33
CA LEU A 115 -7.64 3.02 -5.34
C LEU A 115 -7.64 3.96 -6.56
N SER A 116 -7.99 3.44 -7.73
CA SER A 116 -8.01 4.22 -8.98
C SER A 116 -9.03 5.37 -8.99
N VAL A 117 -10.10 5.28 -8.19
CA VAL A 117 -11.19 6.26 -8.14
C VAL A 117 -11.18 7.14 -6.89
N MET A 118 -10.28 6.88 -5.93
CA MET A 118 -10.20 7.62 -4.66
C MET A 118 -9.91 9.11 -4.87
N ARG A 119 -8.96 9.42 -5.73
CA ARG A 119 -8.46 10.80 -5.94
C ARG A 119 -9.57 11.79 -6.30
N SER A 120 -10.46 11.41 -7.21
CA SER A 120 -11.57 12.28 -7.64
C SER A 120 -12.57 12.58 -6.51
N ARG A 121 -12.58 11.77 -5.45
CA ARG A 121 -13.50 11.86 -4.32
C ARG A 121 -12.89 12.46 -3.06
N GLU A 122 -11.70 13.08 -3.17
CA GLU A 122 -10.95 13.60 -2.02
C GLU A 122 -10.62 12.51 -0.99
N VAL A 123 -10.26 11.32 -1.49
CA VAL A 123 -9.77 10.21 -0.66
C VAL A 123 -8.37 9.85 -1.11
N SER A 124 -7.47 9.65 -0.16
CA SER A 124 -6.10 9.18 -0.42
C SER A 124 -5.68 8.09 0.57
N VAL A 125 -4.60 7.39 0.22
CA VAL A 125 -4.07 6.30 1.06
C VAL A 125 -2.55 6.35 1.09
N SER A 126 -1.98 6.11 2.27
CA SER A 126 -0.59 5.75 2.45
C SER A 126 -0.49 4.27 2.78
N ILE A 127 0.13 3.51 1.90
CA ILE A 127 0.34 2.08 2.04
C ILE A 127 1.75 1.85 2.57
N ILE A 128 1.89 1.27 3.75
CA ILE A 128 3.18 1.00 4.39
C ILE A 128 3.43 -0.51 4.38
N LEU A 129 4.55 -0.89 3.79
CA LEU A 129 4.95 -2.28 3.58
C LEU A 129 6.40 -2.48 4.03
N GLN A 130 6.71 -3.65 4.51
CA GLN A 130 8.10 -4.03 4.79
C GLN A 130 8.89 -4.31 3.51
N ASN A 131 8.23 -4.86 2.49
CA ASN A 131 8.80 -5.14 1.18
C ASN A 131 7.71 -5.37 0.11
N LEU A 132 8.10 -5.30 -1.17
CA LEU A 132 7.18 -5.52 -2.29
C LEU A 132 6.72 -6.98 -2.45
N ALA A 133 7.46 -7.96 -1.92
CA ALA A 133 7.05 -9.36 -2.00
C ALA A 133 5.74 -9.59 -1.23
N GLN A 134 5.50 -8.86 -0.15
CA GLN A 134 4.22 -8.89 0.58
C GLN A 134 3.05 -8.43 -0.31
N LEU A 135 3.23 -7.32 -1.04
CA LEU A 135 2.20 -6.82 -1.96
C LEU A 135 1.93 -7.79 -3.10
N LYS A 136 2.99 -8.39 -3.66
CA LYS A 136 2.90 -9.39 -4.73
C LYS A 136 2.19 -10.66 -4.26
N ALA A 137 2.38 -11.07 -3.02
CA ALA A 137 1.70 -12.24 -2.44
C ALA A 137 0.19 -11.98 -2.23
N LEU A 138 -0.19 -10.76 -1.85
CA LEU A 138 -1.59 -10.39 -1.62
C LEU A 138 -2.34 -10.14 -2.95
N PHE A 139 -1.69 -9.54 -3.93
CA PHE A 139 -2.28 -9.06 -5.17
C PHE A 139 -1.47 -9.54 -6.38
N GLU A 140 -1.41 -10.86 -6.60
CA GLU A 140 -0.56 -11.50 -7.61
C GLU A 140 -0.56 -10.82 -8.99
N LYS A 141 -1.73 -10.38 -9.46
CA LYS A 141 -1.91 -9.75 -10.79
C LYS A 141 -2.12 -8.23 -10.72
N GLN A 142 -2.54 -7.71 -9.57
CA GLN A 142 -2.92 -6.32 -9.40
C GLN A 142 -1.86 -5.46 -8.71
N TRP A 143 -0.78 -6.04 -8.19
CA TRP A 143 0.24 -5.30 -7.44
C TRP A 143 0.85 -4.14 -8.24
N GLU A 144 1.08 -4.33 -9.55
CA GLU A 144 1.59 -3.26 -10.42
C GLU A 144 0.59 -2.12 -10.59
N SER A 145 -0.71 -2.46 -10.68
CA SER A 145 -1.78 -1.47 -10.72
C SER A 145 -1.86 -0.68 -9.43
N ILE A 146 -1.70 -1.33 -8.28
CA ILE A 146 -1.71 -0.67 -6.97
C ILE A 146 -0.56 0.33 -6.87
N VAL A 147 0.68 -0.10 -7.16
CA VAL A 147 1.85 0.79 -7.13
C VAL A 147 1.73 1.89 -8.18
N GLY A 148 1.23 1.57 -9.38
CA GLY A 148 1.03 2.53 -10.47
C GLY A 148 -0.03 3.60 -10.17
N ASN A 149 -0.97 3.35 -9.26
CA ASN A 149 -1.95 4.32 -8.80
C ASN A 149 -1.44 5.21 -7.65
N CYS A 150 -0.27 4.89 -7.07
CA CYS A 150 0.38 5.76 -6.10
C CYS A 150 1.22 6.83 -6.84
N ASP A 151 1.04 8.09 -6.49
CA ASP A 151 1.79 9.20 -7.07
C ASP A 151 3.20 9.32 -6.47
N GLU A 152 3.40 8.76 -5.29
CA GLU A 152 4.64 8.79 -4.53
C GLU A 152 5.05 7.36 -4.14
N PHE A 153 6.36 7.09 -4.23
CA PHE A 153 6.96 5.86 -3.72
C PHE A 153 8.18 6.24 -2.88
N LEU A 154 8.12 5.95 -1.59
CA LEU A 154 9.21 6.22 -0.64
C LEU A 154 9.89 4.90 -0.25
N TYR A 155 11.20 4.78 -0.57
CA TYR A 155 12.02 3.66 -0.18
C TYR A 155 12.89 4.00 1.02
N LEU A 156 12.69 3.30 2.12
CA LEU A 156 13.40 3.50 3.38
C LEU A 156 14.48 2.44 3.66
N GLY A 157 14.83 1.64 2.67
CA GLY A 157 15.74 0.51 2.84
C GLY A 157 14.99 -0.81 3.05
N GLY A 158 15.74 -1.90 3.08
CA GLY A 158 15.22 -3.25 3.26
C GLY A 158 16.22 -4.31 2.79
N ASN A 159 15.90 -5.59 2.98
CA ASN A 159 16.79 -6.71 2.63
C ASN A 159 16.16 -7.67 1.60
N GLU A 160 15.08 -7.25 0.91
CA GLU A 160 14.35 -8.11 -0.01
C GLU A 160 14.74 -7.80 -1.47
N GLN A 161 15.19 -8.83 -2.20
CA GLN A 161 15.81 -8.72 -3.52
C GLN A 161 14.88 -8.13 -4.60
N SER A 162 13.60 -8.51 -4.60
CA SER A 162 12.68 -8.01 -5.63
C SER A 162 12.37 -6.52 -5.46
N THR A 163 12.43 -6.01 -4.22
CA THR A 163 12.32 -4.59 -3.92
C THR A 163 13.56 -3.84 -4.40
N HIS A 164 14.77 -4.35 -4.15
CA HIS A 164 16.00 -3.73 -4.64
C HIS A 164 16.01 -3.61 -6.17
N LYS A 165 15.62 -4.68 -6.85
CA LYS A 165 15.52 -4.70 -8.31
C LYS A 165 14.52 -3.66 -8.80
N TYR A 166 13.34 -3.60 -8.20
CA TYR A 166 12.31 -2.64 -8.56
C TYR A 166 12.78 -1.19 -8.37
N VAL A 167 13.42 -0.87 -7.24
CA VAL A 167 13.97 0.46 -6.95
C VAL A 167 15.07 0.83 -7.95
N SER A 168 15.96 -0.10 -8.29
CA SER A 168 17.00 0.11 -9.29
C SER A 168 16.40 0.42 -10.67
N GLU A 169 15.35 -0.29 -11.07
CA GLU A 169 14.63 -0.06 -12.32
C GLU A 169 13.92 1.31 -12.34
N LEU A 170 13.33 1.74 -11.21
CA LEU A 170 12.70 3.06 -11.07
C LEU A 170 13.72 4.20 -11.17
N LEU A 171 14.93 4.03 -10.64
CA LEU A 171 16.02 5.01 -10.76
C LEU A 171 16.46 5.21 -12.20
N GLY A 172 16.35 4.16 -13.02
CA GLY A 172 16.73 4.19 -14.42
C GLY A 172 18.25 4.14 -14.64
N LYS A 173 18.67 4.54 -15.83
CA LYS A 173 20.07 4.45 -16.28
C LYS A 173 20.65 5.82 -16.56
N ALA A 174 21.93 6.00 -16.22
CA ALA A 174 22.74 7.12 -16.66
C ALA A 174 23.67 6.69 -17.80
N THR A 175 23.94 7.60 -18.71
CA THR A 175 24.96 7.42 -19.73
C THR A 175 26.32 7.68 -19.11
N ILE A 176 27.20 6.72 -19.18
CA ILE A 176 28.62 6.87 -18.77
C ILE A 176 29.53 6.77 -19.98
N ASP A 177 30.49 7.67 -20.03
CA ASP A 177 31.57 7.64 -21.02
C ASP A 177 32.70 6.74 -20.50
N THR A 178 32.92 5.62 -21.15
CA THR A 178 33.99 4.67 -20.78
C THR A 178 35.13 4.85 -21.80
N ASN A 179 36.21 5.50 -21.37
CA ASN A 179 37.39 5.64 -22.17
C ASN A 179 38.34 4.45 -21.92
N THR A 180 38.50 3.59 -22.92
CA THR A 180 39.49 2.51 -22.85
C THR A 180 40.75 2.94 -23.56
N TYR A 181 41.86 3.06 -22.80
CA TYR A 181 43.20 3.37 -23.37
C TYR A 181 43.95 2.09 -23.68
N GLY A 182 44.15 1.78 -24.94
CA GLY A 182 45.01 0.70 -25.38
C GLY A 182 46.40 1.22 -25.73
N LYS A 183 47.47 0.85 -24.99
CA LYS A 183 48.86 1.11 -25.34
C LYS A 183 49.52 -0.16 -25.83
N SER A 184 49.85 -0.21 -27.12
CA SER A 184 50.65 -1.28 -27.69
C SER A 184 52.11 -0.88 -27.66
N THR A 185 52.98 -1.65 -26.98
CA THR A 185 54.43 -1.51 -26.95
C THR A 185 55.05 -2.39 -28.03
N GLY A 186 55.09 -1.90 -29.26
CA GLY A 186 55.81 -2.51 -30.38
C GLY A 186 56.51 -1.42 -31.22
N HIS A 187 57.45 -1.81 -32.09
CA HIS A 187 58.29 -0.93 -32.87
C HIS A 187 57.54 0.11 -33.76
N SER A 188 56.22 0.09 -33.75
CA SER A 188 55.34 1.09 -34.35
C SER A 188 54.19 1.30 -33.33
N GLY A 189 54.40 2.17 -32.34
CA GLY A 189 53.45 2.44 -31.28
C GLY A 189 52.17 3.10 -31.84
N ASN A 190 51.06 2.36 -31.77
CA ASN A 190 49.76 2.89 -32.16
C ASN A 190 48.93 3.21 -30.89
N TYR A 191 48.53 4.45 -30.74
CA TYR A 191 47.61 4.92 -29.73
C TYR A 191 46.18 4.80 -30.30
N SER A 192 45.35 3.96 -29.72
CA SER A 192 43.94 3.92 -30.05
C SER A 192 43.12 4.32 -28.82
N THR A 193 42.38 5.40 -28.90
CA THR A 193 41.41 5.82 -27.89
C THR A 193 40.05 5.35 -28.39
N ASN A 194 39.44 4.42 -27.68
CA ASN A 194 38.10 3.93 -28.02
C ASN A 194 37.11 4.61 -27.07
N TYR A 195 36.26 5.46 -27.63
CA TYR A 195 35.17 6.10 -26.90
C TYR A 195 33.96 5.16 -26.93
N GLN A 196 33.60 4.57 -25.82
CA GLN A 196 32.42 3.74 -25.70
C GLN A 196 31.44 4.42 -24.75
N ILE A 197 30.27 4.75 -25.25
CA ILE A 197 29.15 5.25 -24.48
C ILE A 197 28.32 4.04 -24.06
N SER A 198 28.17 3.81 -22.75
CA SER A 198 27.33 2.74 -22.23
C SER A 198 26.35 3.27 -21.20
N GLY A 199 25.13 2.67 -21.17
CA GLY A 199 24.14 2.97 -20.14
C GLY A 199 24.43 2.14 -18.89
N ARG A 200 24.64 2.78 -17.74
CA ARG A 200 24.75 2.11 -16.43
C ARG A 200 23.51 2.46 -15.60
N GLU A 201 22.98 1.51 -14.83
CA GLU A 201 21.98 1.77 -13.79
C GLU A 201 22.54 2.83 -12.82
N LEU A 202 21.72 3.82 -12.44
CA LEU A 202 22.11 4.86 -11.47
C LEU A 202 22.55 4.24 -10.15
N LEU A 203 21.77 3.28 -9.65
CA LEU A 203 22.16 2.36 -8.59
C LEU A 203 21.78 0.94 -9.03
N THR A 204 22.74 0.02 -9.00
CA THR A 204 22.45 -1.40 -9.21
C THR A 204 21.65 -1.95 -8.02
N PRO A 205 20.95 -3.09 -8.16
CA PRO A 205 20.24 -3.72 -7.03
C PRO A 205 21.11 -3.96 -5.80
N ASP A 206 22.40 -4.28 -6.02
CA ASP A 206 23.36 -4.45 -4.93
C ASP A 206 23.72 -3.12 -4.24
N GLU A 207 23.85 -2.06 -5.02
CA GLU A 207 24.10 -0.71 -4.48
C GLU A 207 22.85 -0.19 -3.71
N VAL A 208 21.64 -0.48 -4.20
CA VAL A 208 20.38 -0.20 -3.47
C VAL A 208 20.35 -0.95 -2.15
N ARG A 209 20.75 -2.22 -2.12
CA ARG A 209 20.84 -3.03 -0.89
C ARG A 209 21.84 -2.45 0.12
N MET A 210 22.94 -1.86 -0.37
CA MET A 210 24.01 -1.28 0.45
C MET A 210 23.80 0.21 0.75
N LEU A 211 22.64 0.78 0.39
CA LEU A 211 22.34 2.17 0.69
C LEU A 211 22.47 2.43 2.18
N ASP A 212 23.22 3.48 2.54
CA ASP A 212 23.37 3.87 3.95
C ASP A 212 21.98 4.13 4.57
N ASN A 213 21.73 3.48 5.71
CA ASN A 213 20.43 3.50 6.40
C ASN A 213 19.96 4.92 6.79
N ARG A 214 20.83 5.91 6.76
CA ARG A 214 20.45 7.31 6.98
C ARG A 214 19.69 7.94 5.82
N TYR A 215 19.76 7.36 4.62
CA TYR A 215 19.13 7.91 3.42
C TYR A 215 17.85 7.18 3.05
N ALA A 216 16.96 7.92 2.41
CA ALA A 216 15.76 7.44 1.74
C ALA A 216 15.80 7.83 0.26
N LEU A 217 15.08 7.06 -0.56
CA LEU A 217 14.84 7.40 -1.96
C LEU A 217 13.35 7.73 -2.14
N LEU A 218 13.07 8.92 -2.66
CA LEU A 218 11.72 9.39 -2.93
C LEU A 218 11.52 9.51 -4.44
N PHE A 219 10.45 8.89 -4.92
CA PHE A 219 9.99 8.96 -6.29
C PHE A 219 8.64 9.65 -6.31
N ILE A 220 8.52 10.73 -7.07
CA ILE A 220 7.27 11.48 -7.28
C ILE A 220 6.97 11.45 -8.77
N ARG A 221 5.71 11.18 -9.11
CA ARG A 221 5.28 11.11 -10.51
C ARG A 221 5.59 12.44 -11.25
N GLY A 222 6.35 12.34 -12.32
CA GLY A 222 6.73 13.50 -13.14
C GLY A 222 7.98 14.22 -12.67
N GLU A 223 8.58 13.83 -11.54
CA GLU A 223 9.79 14.43 -10.99
C GLU A 223 10.98 13.45 -11.07
N ARG A 224 12.19 14.00 -10.93
CA ARG A 224 13.40 13.19 -10.82
C ARG A 224 13.47 12.54 -9.43
N PRO A 225 13.99 11.31 -9.32
CA PRO A 225 14.20 10.68 -8.03
C PRO A 225 15.08 11.54 -7.12
N VAL A 226 14.70 11.59 -5.84
CA VAL A 226 15.42 12.34 -4.80
C VAL A 226 16.00 11.38 -3.78
N MET A 227 17.25 11.56 -3.41
CA MET A 227 17.89 10.89 -2.28
C MET A 227 18.14 11.93 -1.19
N ASP A 228 17.56 11.69 -0.01
CA ASP A 228 17.68 12.62 1.13
C ASP A 228 17.81 11.86 2.44
N LEU A 229 18.18 12.57 3.48
CA LEU A 229 18.29 12.02 4.83
C LEU A 229 16.91 11.68 5.39
N LYS A 230 16.83 10.53 6.03
CA LYS A 230 15.66 10.19 6.84
C LYS A 230 15.53 11.15 8.01
N TYR A 231 14.29 11.43 8.39
CA TYR A 231 14.03 12.22 9.58
C TYR A 231 14.58 11.50 10.83
N ASP A 232 15.34 12.24 11.66
CA ASP A 232 15.87 11.69 12.89
C ASP A 232 14.80 11.76 14.00
N LEU A 233 14.22 10.62 14.33
CA LEU A 233 13.21 10.50 15.37
C LEU A 233 13.73 10.78 16.78
N SER A 234 15.06 10.76 16.99
CA SER A 234 15.65 11.09 18.29
C SER A 234 15.36 12.53 18.72
N LEU A 235 15.11 13.42 17.75
CA LEU A 235 14.74 14.81 18.00
C LEU A 235 13.26 14.98 18.43
N ILE A 236 12.40 13.98 18.21
CA ILE A 236 10.98 14.04 18.61
C ILE A 236 10.80 13.76 20.10
N HIS A 237 11.71 13.03 20.73
CA HIS A 237 11.63 12.68 22.15
C HIS A 237 11.99 13.81 23.11
N ILE A 238 12.18 15.04 22.64
CA ILE A 238 12.46 16.22 23.49
C ILE A 238 11.21 16.70 24.24
N SER A 239 10.00 16.36 23.78
CA SER A 239 8.78 16.54 24.56
C SER A 239 8.34 15.17 25.10
N GLU A 240 8.45 14.98 26.42
CA GLU A 240 7.93 13.78 27.09
C GLU A 240 6.49 13.49 26.61
N PRO A 241 6.18 12.24 26.23
CA PRO A 241 4.80 11.90 25.95
C PRO A 241 4.01 12.14 27.22
N THR A 242 3.05 13.04 27.16
CA THR A 242 2.07 13.23 28.21
C THR A 242 1.47 11.86 28.50
N ARG A 243 1.81 11.26 29.63
CA ARG A 243 1.23 9.99 30.06
C ARG A 243 -0.27 10.21 30.15
N LEU A 244 -1.00 9.67 29.19
CA LEU A 244 -2.44 9.47 29.33
C LEU A 244 -2.61 8.51 30.51
N ARG A 245 -2.95 9.06 31.67
CA ARG A 245 -3.41 8.27 32.80
C ARG A 245 -4.81 7.78 32.42
N CYS A 246 -4.94 6.48 32.19
CA CYS A 246 -6.22 5.79 32.23
C CYS A 246 -6.77 5.85 33.66
#